data_d0c36da32df3acd17acbc5edd7cf6868
#
_entry.id   d0c36da32df3acd17acbc5edd7cf6868
#
_cell.length_a   1.000
_cell.length_b   1.000
_cell.length_c   1.000
_cell.angle_alpha   90.00
_cell.angle_beta   90.00
_cell.angle_gamma   90.00
#
_symmetry.space_group_name_H-M   'P 1'
#
loop_
_entity.id
_entity.type
_entity.pdbx_description
1 polymer ?
#
loop_
_entity_poly.entity_id
_entity_poly.type
_entity_poly.pdbx_seq_one_letter_code
_entity_poly.pdbx_strand_id
1 'polypeptide(L)'
;MLAKRYTGKKLVDNIFATSKKAKQAIKEFGKENVINATIGSLYNEDEKLAVYDVVESVYRNLPPEDLYAYSTNVIGEDEYLEEVIKAVFFDDYKEALKELHIASIATTGGTGAISNSVKNYMDTGDKVLLPNWMWGTYKNIVIENGGKVETYQLFDKNGDFNFEDFKNKVLELAKIQKNVVLILNEPSHNPTGFKMTCEEWIN
;
A
#
# COMPACT_ATOMS: atom_id res chain seq x y z
N MET A 1 -19.42 -14.59 -19.61
CA MET A 1 -18.22 -15.00 -20.38
C MET A 1 -17.09 -14.07 -19.97
N LEU A 2 -15.93 -14.59 -19.55
CA LEU A 2 -14.78 -13.76 -19.16
C LEU A 2 -14.05 -13.22 -20.40
N ALA A 3 -13.45 -12.03 -20.27
CA ALA A 3 -12.57 -11.51 -21.31
C ALA A 3 -11.36 -12.44 -21.53
N LYS A 4 -10.85 -12.53 -22.76
CA LYS A 4 -9.73 -13.43 -23.13
C LYS A 4 -8.52 -13.33 -22.19
N ARG A 5 -8.18 -12.11 -21.74
CA ARG A 5 -7.06 -11.85 -20.82
C ARG A 5 -7.20 -12.52 -19.45
N TYR A 6 -8.40 -12.93 -19.06
CA TYR A 6 -8.67 -13.60 -17.78
C TYR A 6 -8.96 -15.10 -17.92
N THR A 7 -9.06 -15.61 -19.16
CA THR A 7 -9.34 -17.03 -19.39
C THR A 7 -8.18 -17.88 -18.87
N GLY A 8 -8.48 -18.82 -17.99
CA GLY A 8 -7.49 -19.71 -17.36
C GLY A 8 -6.68 -19.11 -16.22
N LYS A 9 -6.81 -17.80 -15.93
CA LYS A 9 -6.18 -17.20 -14.75
C LYS A 9 -6.93 -17.60 -13.49
N LYS A 10 -6.16 -17.95 -12.45
CA LYS A 10 -6.67 -18.16 -11.08
C LYS A 10 -6.01 -17.14 -10.18
N LEU A 11 -6.80 -16.45 -9.38
CA LEU A 11 -6.27 -15.66 -8.28
C LEU A 11 -5.65 -16.59 -7.25
N VAL A 12 -4.35 -16.46 -7.02
CA VAL A 12 -3.65 -17.18 -5.95
C VAL A 12 -3.54 -16.23 -4.78
N ASP A 13 -4.38 -16.44 -3.79
CA ASP A 13 -4.38 -15.68 -2.54
C ASP A 13 -3.84 -16.53 -1.40
N ASN A 14 -2.55 -16.43 -1.17
CA ASN A 14 -1.87 -17.18 -0.13
C ASN A 14 -2.21 -16.67 1.28
N ILE A 15 -2.53 -15.39 1.43
CA ILE A 15 -2.80 -14.75 2.73
C ILE A 15 -4.11 -15.29 3.30
N PHE A 16 -5.20 -15.19 2.55
CA PHE A 16 -6.50 -15.70 3.02
C PHE A 16 -6.54 -17.23 3.12
N ALA A 17 -5.82 -17.93 2.24
CA ALA A 17 -5.66 -19.39 2.37
C ALA A 17 -4.94 -19.76 3.67
N THR A 18 -3.87 -19.04 4.05
CA THR A 18 -3.15 -19.26 5.31
C THR A 18 -4.00 -18.85 6.51
N SER A 19 -4.74 -17.75 6.44
CA SER A 19 -5.67 -17.35 7.48
C SER A 19 -6.75 -18.40 7.73
N LYS A 20 -7.28 -19.01 6.67
CA LYS A 20 -8.25 -20.11 6.81
C LYS A 20 -7.64 -21.33 7.52
N LYS A 21 -6.39 -21.68 7.22
CA LYS A 21 -5.66 -22.77 7.90
C LYS A 21 -5.45 -22.45 9.38
N ALA A 22 -5.04 -21.22 9.70
CA ALA A 22 -4.85 -20.78 11.08
C ALA A 22 -6.16 -20.85 11.88
N LYS A 23 -7.29 -20.39 11.31
CA LYS A 23 -8.62 -20.51 11.94
C LYS A 23 -9.03 -21.96 12.16
N GLN A 24 -8.65 -22.86 11.27
CA GLN A 24 -8.94 -24.28 11.43
C GLN A 24 -8.05 -24.90 12.54
N ALA A 25 -6.77 -24.54 12.58
CA ALA A 25 -5.85 -24.99 13.64
C ALA A 25 -6.33 -24.54 15.03
N ILE A 26 -6.83 -23.29 15.15
CA ILE A 26 -7.42 -22.80 16.40
C ILE A 26 -8.62 -23.67 16.84
N LYS A 27 -9.46 -24.12 15.91
CA LYS A 27 -10.60 -25.00 16.23
C LYS A 27 -10.17 -26.39 16.66
N GLU A 28 -9.05 -26.87 16.11
CA GLU A 28 -8.54 -28.24 16.35
C GLU A 28 -7.69 -28.31 17.61
N PHE A 29 -6.84 -27.33 17.84
CA PHE A 29 -5.81 -27.36 18.90
C PHE A 29 -6.08 -26.40 20.06
N GLY A 30 -7.11 -25.55 19.97
CA GLY A 30 -7.38 -24.49 20.95
C GLY A 30 -6.63 -23.20 20.67
N LYS A 31 -7.22 -22.07 21.08
CA LYS A 31 -6.70 -20.73 20.84
C LYS A 31 -5.38 -20.49 21.58
N GLU A 32 -5.24 -21.05 22.75
CA GLU A 32 -4.05 -20.96 23.60
C GLU A 32 -2.80 -21.66 23.00
N ASN A 33 -3.01 -22.55 22.05
CA ASN A 33 -1.94 -23.33 21.41
C ASN A 33 -1.60 -22.83 19.98
N VAL A 34 -2.30 -21.80 19.47
CA VAL A 34 -2.12 -21.31 18.10
C VAL A 34 -1.99 -19.79 18.05
N ILE A 35 -0.83 -19.33 17.63
CA ILE A 35 -0.61 -17.90 17.34
C ILE A 35 -1.01 -17.63 15.89
N ASN A 36 -2.02 -16.77 15.69
CA ASN A 36 -2.49 -16.38 14.37
C ASN A 36 -2.02 -14.95 14.02
N ALA A 37 -0.93 -14.85 13.28
CA ALA A 37 -0.36 -13.60 12.77
C ALA A 37 -0.51 -13.48 11.23
N THR A 38 -1.58 -14.05 10.65
CA THR A 38 -1.74 -14.13 9.18
C THR A 38 -2.33 -12.88 8.55
N ILE A 39 -3.00 -12.02 9.33
CA ILE A 39 -3.61 -10.77 8.88
C ILE A 39 -3.08 -9.65 9.77
N GLY A 40 -2.65 -8.55 9.13
CA GLY A 40 -2.13 -7.37 9.82
C GLY A 40 -3.23 -6.56 10.51
N SER A 41 -3.74 -7.10 11.61
CA SER A 41 -4.70 -6.41 12.49
C SER A 41 -4.07 -6.23 13.86
N LEU A 42 -4.24 -5.04 14.43
CA LEU A 42 -3.79 -4.76 15.79
C LEU A 42 -4.89 -5.15 16.77
N TYR A 43 -4.52 -5.92 17.79
CA TYR A 43 -5.40 -6.31 18.87
C TYR A 43 -4.87 -5.75 20.19
N ASN A 44 -5.77 -5.35 21.09
CA ASN A 44 -5.43 -4.98 22.45
C ASN A 44 -5.15 -6.23 23.32
N GLU A 45 -4.81 -6.02 24.59
CA GLU A 45 -4.50 -7.11 25.53
C GLU A 45 -5.71 -8.00 25.82
N ASP A 46 -6.94 -7.47 25.67
CA ASP A 46 -8.18 -8.25 25.75
C ASP A 46 -8.52 -9.02 24.48
N GLU A 47 -7.59 -9.06 23.50
CA GLU A 47 -7.75 -9.70 22.20
C GLU A 47 -8.93 -9.14 21.36
N LYS A 48 -9.35 -7.92 21.63
CA LYS A 48 -10.29 -7.18 20.79
C LYS A 48 -9.53 -6.36 19.75
N LEU A 49 -10.14 -6.15 18.60
CA LEU A 49 -9.57 -5.27 17.58
C LEU A 49 -9.33 -3.88 18.18
N ALA A 50 -8.09 -3.41 18.11
CA ALA A 50 -7.76 -2.07 18.55
C ALA A 50 -8.36 -1.04 17.60
N VAL A 51 -9.10 -0.09 18.17
CA VAL A 51 -9.71 1.02 17.45
C VAL A 51 -9.38 2.32 18.19
N TYR A 52 -9.40 3.42 17.46
CA TYR A 52 -9.29 4.75 18.09
C TYR A 52 -10.66 5.17 18.61
N ASP A 53 -10.83 5.31 19.90
CA ASP A 53 -12.11 5.66 20.53
C ASP A 53 -12.69 6.97 19.99
N VAL A 54 -11.83 7.95 19.69
CA VAL A 54 -12.28 9.22 19.11
C VAL A 54 -12.87 9.03 17.71
N VAL A 55 -12.26 8.18 16.87
CA VAL A 55 -12.77 7.87 15.53
C VAL A 55 -14.09 7.12 15.61
N GLU A 56 -14.15 6.10 16.48
CA GLU A 56 -15.38 5.33 16.73
C GLU A 56 -16.51 6.22 17.22
N SER A 57 -16.23 7.13 18.15
CA SER A 57 -17.21 8.08 18.68
C SER A 57 -17.73 9.03 17.61
N VAL A 58 -16.85 9.62 16.80
CA VAL A 58 -17.25 10.50 15.70
C VAL A 58 -18.10 9.73 14.69
N TYR A 59 -17.64 8.57 14.23
CA TYR A 59 -18.34 7.77 13.24
C TYR A 59 -19.76 7.39 13.67
N ARG A 60 -19.95 7.01 14.95
CA ARG A 60 -21.28 6.63 15.48
C ARG A 60 -22.23 7.82 15.64
N ASN A 61 -21.72 9.02 15.72
CA ASN A 61 -22.50 10.23 15.90
C ASN A 61 -22.68 11.05 14.61
N LEU A 62 -22.15 10.57 13.47
CA LEU A 62 -22.39 11.24 12.19
C LEU A 62 -23.87 11.18 11.82
N PRO A 63 -24.47 12.28 11.35
CA PRO A 63 -25.85 12.30 10.87
C PRO A 63 -25.98 11.44 9.60
N PRO A 64 -27.16 10.90 9.31
CA PRO A 64 -27.40 10.11 8.11
C PRO A 64 -27.01 10.81 6.81
N GLU A 65 -27.17 12.13 6.75
CA GLU A 65 -26.83 12.96 5.60
C GLU A 65 -25.34 12.86 5.26
N ASP A 66 -24.46 12.84 6.28
CA ASP A 66 -23.01 12.73 6.08
C ASP A 66 -22.57 11.30 5.73
N LEU A 67 -23.31 10.29 6.20
CA LEU A 67 -23.00 8.88 5.96
C LEU A 67 -23.47 8.37 4.61
N TYR A 68 -24.62 8.85 4.13
CA TYR A 68 -25.34 8.25 3.00
C TYR A 68 -25.57 9.18 1.83
N ALA A 69 -25.20 10.46 1.95
CA ALA A 69 -25.31 11.40 0.84
C ALA A 69 -24.43 10.97 -0.34
N TYR A 70 -24.91 11.27 -1.53
CA TYR A 70 -24.11 11.11 -2.74
C TYR A 70 -23.00 12.16 -2.75
N SER A 71 -21.75 11.75 -3.01
CA SER A 71 -20.65 12.70 -3.09
C SER A 71 -20.87 13.74 -4.19
N THR A 72 -20.54 14.97 -3.92
CA THR A 72 -20.66 16.09 -4.86
C THR A 72 -19.40 16.30 -5.69
N ASN A 73 -18.29 15.63 -5.32
CA ASN A 73 -17.01 15.77 -5.99
C ASN A 73 -16.39 14.37 -6.28
N VAL A 74 -15.98 14.17 -7.54
CA VAL A 74 -15.42 12.89 -7.99
C VAL A 74 -14.03 12.56 -7.42
N ILE A 75 -13.30 13.58 -6.95
CA ILE A 75 -11.97 13.38 -6.35
C ILE A 75 -11.98 13.33 -4.82
N GLY A 76 -13.13 13.57 -4.22
CA GLY A 76 -13.33 13.66 -2.76
C GLY A 76 -13.83 15.05 -2.36
N GLU A 77 -14.46 15.14 -1.20
CA GLU A 77 -14.95 16.42 -0.66
C GLU A 77 -13.77 17.33 -0.29
N ASP A 78 -13.89 18.64 -0.55
CA ASP A 78 -12.80 19.59 -0.39
C ASP A 78 -12.20 19.60 1.03
N GLU A 79 -13.04 19.53 2.04
CA GLU A 79 -12.60 19.43 3.44
C GLU A 79 -11.77 18.18 3.71
N TYR A 80 -12.19 17.02 3.18
CA TYR A 80 -11.42 15.77 3.29
C TYR A 80 -10.05 15.90 2.62
N LEU A 81 -10.00 16.47 1.42
CA LEU A 81 -8.76 16.63 0.66
C LEU A 81 -7.76 17.53 1.39
N GLU A 82 -8.24 18.61 2.00
CA GLU A 82 -7.43 19.53 2.80
C GLU A 82 -6.93 18.86 4.09
N GLU A 83 -7.79 18.17 4.82
CA GLU A 83 -7.43 17.51 6.07
C GLU A 83 -6.43 16.35 5.84
N VAL A 84 -6.50 15.65 4.72
CA VAL A 84 -5.50 14.64 4.34
C VAL A 84 -4.11 15.27 4.18
N ILE A 85 -4.01 16.43 3.53
CA ILE A 85 -2.73 17.14 3.38
C ILE A 85 -2.20 17.57 4.75
N LYS A 86 -3.04 18.14 5.61
CA LYS A 86 -2.68 18.49 6.99
C LYS A 86 -2.21 17.27 7.78
N ALA A 87 -2.90 16.14 7.65
CA ALA A 87 -2.53 14.90 8.33
C ALA A 87 -1.18 14.32 7.87
N VAL A 88 -0.77 14.54 6.61
CA VAL A 88 0.51 14.09 6.08
C VAL A 88 1.66 14.99 6.52
N PHE A 89 1.46 16.31 6.48
CA PHE A 89 2.53 17.29 6.71
C PHE A 89 2.50 17.90 8.11
N PHE A 90 1.49 17.62 8.92
CA PHE A 90 1.31 18.16 10.28
C PHE A 90 1.53 19.68 10.34
N ASP A 91 2.41 20.14 11.21
CA ASP A 91 2.68 21.58 11.40
C ASP A 91 3.34 22.23 10.17
N ASP A 92 4.02 21.44 9.34
CA ASP A 92 4.73 21.93 8.16
C ASP A 92 3.85 22.08 6.92
N TYR A 93 2.53 21.77 6.99
CA TYR A 93 1.68 21.71 5.81
C TYR A 93 1.60 23.03 5.04
N LYS A 94 1.64 24.18 5.73
CA LYS A 94 1.58 25.50 5.10
C LYS A 94 2.84 25.82 4.29
N GLU A 95 4.00 25.39 4.79
CA GLU A 95 5.26 25.57 4.10
C GLU A 95 5.36 24.59 2.92
N ALA A 96 4.98 23.34 3.13
CA ALA A 96 4.91 22.35 2.08
C ALA A 96 4.03 22.79 0.88
N LEU A 97 2.89 23.41 1.14
CA LEU A 97 2.02 23.97 0.07
C LEU A 97 2.63 25.12 -0.70
N LYS A 98 3.60 25.85 -0.13
CA LYS A 98 4.30 26.94 -0.84
C LYS A 98 5.43 26.40 -1.73
N GLU A 99 6.13 25.37 -1.26
CA GLU A 99 7.34 24.86 -1.90
C GLU A 99 7.08 23.69 -2.86
N LEU A 100 6.00 22.95 -2.64
CA LEU A 100 5.70 21.71 -3.36
C LEU A 100 4.37 21.79 -4.11
N HIS A 101 4.30 21.09 -5.24
CA HIS A 101 3.03 20.82 -5.92
C HIS A 101 2.36 19.61 -5.24
N ILE A 102 1.35 19.87 -4.42
CA ILE A 102 0.63 18.87 -3.65
C ILE A 102 -0.81 18.79 -4.12
N ALA A 103 -1.28 17.58 -4.33
CA ALA A 103 -2.68 17.28 -4.57
C ALA A 103 -3.08 16.02 -3.82
N SER A 104 -4.33 15.97 -3.39
CA SER A 104 -4.92 14.78 -2.77
C SER A 104 -6.13 14.30 -3.58
N ILE A 105 -6.42 13.02 -3.50
CA ILE A 105 -7.56 12.40 -4.15
C ILE A 105 -8.08 11.25 -3.30
N ALA A 106 -9.40 11.17 -3.13
CA ALA A 106 -10.03 10.04 -2.49
C ALA A 106 -10.02 8.81 -3.41
N THR A 107 -9.73 7.66 -2.85
CA THR A 107 -9.70 6.38 -3.56
C THR A 107 -10.39 5.28 -2.75
N THR A 108 -10.63 4.12 -3.36
CA THR A 108 -11.14 2.93 -2.67
C THR A 108 -10.03 2.29 -1.82
N GLY A 109 -9.62 2.99 -0.76
CA GLY A 109 -8.55 2.60 0.14
C GLY A 109 -7.16 2.62 -0.52
N GLY A 110 -6.13 2.19 0.22
CA GLY A 110 -4.74 2.18 -0.24
C GLY A 110 -4.50 1.32 -1.49
N THR A 111 -5.21 0.20 -1.62
CA THR A 111 -5.14 -0.63 -2.84
C THR A 111 -5.64 0.12 -4.08
N GLY A 112 -6.72 0.89 -3.94
CA GLY A 112 -7.23 1.75 -5.00
C GLY A 112 -6.24 2.86 -5.36
N ALA A 113 -5.61 3.48 -4.36
CA ALA A 113 -4.58 4.50 -4.57
C ALA A 113 -3.40 3.96 -5.39
N ILE A 114 -2.85 2.81 -5.00
CA ILE A 114 -1.73 2.20 -5.70
C ILE A 114 -2.12 1.78 -7.12
N SER A 115 -3.31 1.19 -7.30
CA SER A 115 -3.79 0.78 -8.62
C SER A 115 -3.97 1.98 -9.56
N ASN A 116 -4.54 3.07 -9.06
CA ASN A 116 -4.68 4.30 -9.83
C ASN A 116 -3.32 4.92 -10.17
N SER A 117 -2.37 4.94 -9.23
CA SER A 117 -1.01 5.42 -9.48
C SER A 117 -0.32 4.61 -10.58
N VAL A 118 -0.31 3.29 -10.46
CA VAL A 118 0.28 2.41 -11.48
C VAL A 118 -0.38 2.65 -12.84
N LYS A 119 -1.71 2.71 -12.89
CA LYS A 119 -2.47 2.90 -14.13
C LYS A 119 -2.17 4.24 -14.82
N ASN A 120 -1.95 5.31 -14.05
CA ASN A 120 -1.76 6.65 -14.60
C ASN A 120 -0.30 6.96 -14.98
N TYR A 121 0.67 6.32 -14.34
CA TYR A 121 2.10 6.63 -14.54
C TYR A 121 2.87 5.56 -15.32
N MET A 122 2.26 4.41 -15.61
CA MET A 122 2.87 3.29 -16.32
C MET A 122 2.18 3.06 -17.68
N ASP A 123 2.94 2.95 -18.75
CA ASP A 123 2.42 2.49 -20.03
C ASP A 123 2.29 0.97 -20.07
N THR A 124 1.36 0.45 -20.88
CA THR A 124 1.15 -1.00 -21.02
C THR A 124 2.42 -1.69 -21.51
N GLY A 125 2.89 -2.66 -20.77
CA GLY A 125 4.09 -3.43 -21.07
C GLY A 125 5.35 -2.94 -20.37
N ASP A 126 5.31 -1.75 -19.77
CA ASP A 126 6.40 -1.22 -18.94
C ASP A 126 6.61 -2.05 -17.68
N LYS A 127 7.76 -1.90 -17.10
CA LYS A 127 8.15 -2.51 -15.83
C LYS A 127 8.00 -1.52 -14.69
N VAL A 128 7.39 -1.98 -13.60
CA VAL A 128 7.37 -1.26 -12.31
C VAL A 128 8.44 -1.86 -11.41
N LEU A 129 9.27 -1.02 -10.81
CA LEU A 129 10.33 -1.44 -9.91
C LEU A 129 9.81 -1.62 -8.49
N LEU A 130 10.05 -2.79 -7.93
CA LEU A 130 9.64 -3.21 -6.60
C LEU A 130 10.81 -3.81 -5.83
N PRO A 131 10.86 -3.71 -4.49
CA PRO A 131 11.82 -4.50 -3.73
C PRO A 131 11.49 -6.01 -3.83
N ASN A 132 12.49 -6.86 -3.67
CA ASN A 132 12.29 -8.33 -3.62
C ASN A 132 11.45 -8.76 -2.41
N TRP A 133 11.56 -8.06 -1.27
CA TRP A 133 10.64 -8.13 -0.14
C TRP A 133 9.52 -7.12 -0.36
N MET A 134 8.28 -7.56 -0.45
CA MET A 134 7.16 -6.66 -0.71
C MET A 134 5.83 -7.26 -0.27
N TRP A 135 4.84 -6.41 -0.10
CA TRP A 135 3.46 -6.87 -0.02
C TRP A 135 3.05 -7.47 -1.37
N GLY A 136 2.71 -8.76 -1.36
CA GLY A 136 2.49 -9.53 -2.61
C GLY A 136 1.44 -8.96 -3.57
N THR A 137 0.51 -8.14 -3.05
CA THR A 137 -0.54 -7.50 -3.84
C THR A 137 0.01 -6.50 -4.87
N TYR A 138 1.18 -5.88 -4.62
CA TYR A 138 1.81 -4.98 -5.60
C TYR A 138 2.02 -5.65 -6.96
N LYS A 139 2.50 -6.89 -6.97
CA LYS A 139 2.69 -7.67 -8.21
C LYS A 139 1.39 -7.83 -8.98
N ASN A 140 0.32 -8.17 -8.27
CA ASN A 140 -0.99 -8.37 -8.89
C ASN A 140 -1.52 -7.06 -9.48
N ILE A 141 -1.39 -5.93 -8.74
CA ILE A 141 -1.81 -4.61 -9.23
C ILE A 141 -1.06 -4.26 -10.52
N VAL A 142 0.25 -4.41 -10.56
CA VAL A 142 1.06 -4.11 -11.75
C VAL A 142 0.62 -4.97 -12.95
N ILE A 143 0.50 -6.28 -12.75
CA ILE A 143 0.15 -7.23 -13.82
C ILE A 143 -1.28 -6.98 -14.33
N GLU A 144 -2.24 -6.73 -13.45
CA GLU A 144 -3.63 -6.49 -13.84
C GLU A 144 -3.80 -5.15 -14.58
N ASN A 145 -2.92 -4.17 -14.36
CA ASN A 145 -2.85 -2.93 -15.13
C ASN A 145 -2.01 -3.05 -16.42
N GLY A 146 -1.58 -4.26 -16.78
CA GLY A 146 -0.88 -4.52 -18.04
C GLY A 146 0.64 -4.33 -18.01
N GLY A 147 1.20 -4.09 -16.81
CA GLY A 147 2.64 -3.94 -16.60
C GLY A 147 3.36 -5.25 -16.33
N LYS A 148 4.66 -5.12 -16.14
CA LYS A 148 5.57 -6.18 -15.71
C LYS A 148 6.27 -5.76 -14.41
N VAL A 149 6.69 -6.73 -13.63
CA VAL A 149 7.44 -6.47 -12.40
C VAL A 149 8.93 -6.64 -12.65
N GLU A 150 9.71 -5.66 -12.25
CA GLU A 150 11.15 -5.77 -12.07
C GLU A 150 11.46 -5.66 -10.57
N THR A 151 12.49 -6.34 -10.07
CA THR A 151 12.81 -6.31 -8.64
C THR A 151 14.26 -5.96 -8.39
N TYR A 152 14.50 -5.26 -7.28
CA TYR A 152 15.82 -5.04 -6.71
C TYR A 152 15.93 -5.74 -5.34
N GLN A 153 17.15 -6.04 -4.92
CA GLN A 153 17.41 -6.57 -3.59
C GLN A 153 17.31 -5.45 -2.56
N LEU A 154 16.30 -5.51 -1.67
CA LEU A 154 16.06 -4.47 -0.67
C LEU A 154 17.24 -4.28 0.26
N PHE A 155 17.83 -5.39 0.68
CA PHE A 155 18.95 -5.39 1.62
C PHE A 155 20.25 -5.79 0.97
N ASP A 156 21.31 -5.14 1.37
CA ASP A 156 22.67 -5.57 1.09
C ASP A 156 23.10 -6.70 2.05
N LYS A 157 24.39 -7.10 1.98
CA LYS A 157 24.96 -8.16 2.82
C LYS A 157 25.02 -7.81 4.32
N ASN A 158 24.90 -6.54 4.68
CA ASN A 158 24.95 -6.05 6.06
C ASN A 158 23.54 -5.90 6.64
N GLY A 159 22.49 -5.96 5.79
CA GLY A 159 21.09 -5.71 6.17
C GLY A 159 20.66 -4.26 6.03
N ASP A 160 21.51 -3.41 5.44
CA ASP A 160 21.20 -2.01 5.13
C ASP A 160 20.51 -1.90 3.77
N PHE A 161 19.95 -0.73 3.44
CA PHE A 161 19.34 -0.50 2.14
C PHE A 161 20.34 -0.70 1.01
N ASN A 162 20.00 -1.54 0.05
CA ASN A 162 20.89 -1.86 -1.08
C ASN A 162 20.79 -0.82 -2.18
N PHE A 163 21.35 0.35 -1.91
CA PHE A 163 21.33 1.50 -2.81
C PHE A 163 21.94 1.18 -4.19
N GLU A 164 23.01 0.37 -4.23
CA GLU A 164 23.67 0.02 -5.48
C GLU A 164 22.77 -0.80 -6.42
N ASP A 165 22.08 -1.82 -5.92
CA ASP A 165 21.19 -2.60 -6.76
C ASP A 165 19.95 -1.79 -7.16
N PHE A 166 19.39 -1.02 -6.24
CA PHE A 166 18.29 -0.09 -6.51
C PHE A 166 18.64 0.88 -7.64
N LYS A 167 19.77 1.61 -7.52
CA LYS A 167 20.27 2.56 -8.51
C LYS A 167 20.50 1.91 -9.87
N ASN A 168 21.16 0.75 -9.89
CA ASN A 168 21.42 0.03 -11.13
C ASN A 168 20.13 -0.35 -11.84
N LYS A 169 19.12 -0.84 -11.11
CA LYS A 169 17.81 -1.17 -11.66
C LYS A 169 17.05 0.03 -12.19
N VAL A 170 17.09 1.17 -11.49
CA VAL A 170 16.51 2.43 -11.98
C VAL A 170 17.17 2.86 -13.31
N LEU A 171 18.51 2.84 -13.37
CA LEU A 171 19.24 3.21 -14.57
C LEU A 171 19.03 2.24 -15.75
N GLU A 172 18.89 0.94 -15.48
CA GLU A 172 18.53 -0.04 -16.49
C GLU A 172 17.14 0.24 -17.09
N LEU A 173 16.14 0.51 -16.25
CA LEU A 173 14.79 0.81 -16.70
C LEU A 173 14.72 2.12 -17.47
N ALA A 174 15.41 3.15 -17.02
CA ALA A 174 15.45 4.44 -17.71
C ALA A 174 16.01 4.39 -19.14
N LYS A 175 16.75 3.32 -19.50
CA LYS A 175 17.26 3.11 -20.88
C LYS A 175 16.21 2.49 -21.81
N ILE A 176 15.20 1.82 -21.27
CA ILE A 176 14.28 1.00 -22.07
C ILE A 176 12.82 1.47 -22.02
N GLN A 177 12.50 2.38 -21.12
CA GLN A 177 11.15 2.94 -20.99
C GLN A 177 11.21 4.42 -20.64
N LYS A 178 10.16 5.16 -21.02
CA LYS A 178 10.11 6.61 -20.87
C LYS A 178 9.99 7.04 -19.41
N ASN A 179 9.15 6.34 -18.66
CA ASN A 179 8.87 6.61 -17.25
C ASN A 179 9.37 5.44 -16.41
N VAL A 180 10.06 5.71 -15.31
CA VAL A 180 10.40 4.69 -14.33
C VAL A 180 9.44 4.85 -13.15
N VAL A 181 8.52 3.89 -13.03
CA VAL A 181 7.59 3.82 -11.90
C VAL A 181 8.18 2.88 -10.86
N LEU A 182 8.29 3.36 -9.64
CA LEU A 182 8.75 2.57 -8.50
C LEU A 182 7.77 2.70 -7.33
N ILE A 183 7.67 1.66 -6.51
CA ILE A 183 6.84 1.66 -5.30
C ILE A 183 7.77 1.49 -4.11
N LEU A 184 7.87 2.53 -3.30
CA LEU A 184 8.55 2.52 -2.01
C LEU A 184 7.48 2.48 -0.90
N ASN A 185 7.62 1.56 0.03
CA ASN A 185 6.72 1.44 1.17
C ASN A 185 7.46 1.89 2.43
N GLU A 186 7.28 3.17 2.78
CA GLU A 186 7.95 3.85 3.88
C GLU A 186 6.95 4.69 4.69
N PRO A 187 7.24 4.95 5.97
CA PRO A 187 8.09 4.20 6.87
C PRO A 187 7.45 2.86 7.27
N SER A 188 8.15 1.98 7.94
CA SER A 188 7.63 0.67 8.37
C SER A 188 7.23 -0.24 7.21
N HIS A 189 8.22 -0.55 6.38
CA HIS A 189 8.07 -1.38 5.20
C HIS A 189 7.34 -2.72 5.47
N ASN A 190 6.30 -3.01 4.70
CA ASN A 190 5.60 -4.29 4.77
C ASN A 190 6.22 -5.30 3.77
N PRO A 191 6.81 -6.44 4.24
CA PRO A 191 6.61 -7.08 5.54
C PRO A 191 7.77 -6.94 6.55
N THR A 192 8.83 -6.19 6.26
CA THR A 192 10.09 -6.27 7.03
C THR A 192 10.14 -5.33 8.24
N GLY A 193 9.28 -4.31 8.30
CA GLY A 193 9.37 -3.25 9.29
C GLY A 193 10.55 -2.29 9.07
N PHE A 194 11.32 -2.47 7.99
CA PHE A 194 12.47 -1.62 7.66
C PHE A 194 12.04 -0.16 7.47
N LYS A 195 12.92 0.74 7.83
CA LYS A 195 12.79 2.17 7.64
C LYS A 195 14.11 2.72 7.15
N MET A 196 14.09 3.44 6.04
CA MET A 196 15.26 4.15 5.53
C MET A 196 15.70 5.24 6.49
N THR A 197 17.02 5.40 6.65
CA THR A 197 17.62 6.52 7.38
C THR A 197 17.55 7.80 6.55
N CYS A 198 17.77 8.97 7.20
CA CYS A 198 17.86 10.23 6.46
C CYS A 198 19.00 10.23 5.44
N GLU A 199 20.12 9.58 5.73
CA GLU A 199 21.25 9.47 4.81
C GLU A 199 20.92 8.63 3.58
N GLU A 200 20.19 7.52 3.76
CA GLU A 200 19.72 6.68 2.66
C GLU A 200 18.71 7.39 1.76
N TRP A 201 17.90 8.32 2.31
CA TRP A 201 16.99 9.14 1.52
C TRP A 201 17.69 10.24 0.70
N ILE A 202 18.85 10.74 1.16
CA ILE A 202 19.58 11.83 0.50
C ILE A 202 20.47 11.31 -0.65
N ASN A 203 20.95 10.07 -0.56
CA ASN A 203 21.80 9.45 -1.57
C ASN A 203 21.03 8.98 -2.80
#